data_68708486b191d6b487a5e545642a9e66
#
_entry.id   68708486b191d6b487a5e545642a9e66
#
_cell.length_a   1.000
_cell.length_b   1.000
_cell.length_c   1.000
_cell.angle_alpha   90.00
_cell.angle_beta   90.00
_cell.angle_gamma   90.00
#
_symmetry.space_group_name_H-M   'P 1'
#
loop_
_entity.id
_entity.type
_entity.pdbx_description
1 polymer ?
#
loop_
_entity_poly.entity_id
_entity_poly.type
_entity_poly.pdbx_seq_one_letter_code
_entity_poly.pdbx_strand_id
1 'polypeptide(L)'
;VTRKTAAVTPAAVLAAVLLAGTAPAAAAAESGAREARRTPACPLVFGHGGYPTGPDAWARDQVRQPNHPRGVDDQKARGADGVEGDVQLTREGTKAVMWHNTSTHGLTGVKKNITDIWWTAGGDNLRDRRIDRGPYKGQGVYSLRQWLDHVRSRGLVALLEVKPETKPILSNPAYAARAWKEISGPLLERQASQRILVYSQDPWIQAELGRRHPALLKGSAARWTDGVAWEEPPPSWKGNTAQWQAVLGAGPRSVMTNYTKEYRAWLAGRCG
;
A
#
# COMPACT_ATOMS: atom_id res chain seq x y z
N VAL A 1 -1.41 -43.59 43.04
CA VAL A 1 -0.36 -44.42 43.67
C VAL A 1 0.65 -44.78 42.58
N THR A 2 1.90 -44.59 42.91
CA THR A 2 3.17 -45.03 42.35
C THR A 2 3.96 -44.02 41.54
N ARG A 3 4.87 -43.37 42.28
CA ARG A 3 6.05 -42.66 41.75
C ARG A 3 7.06 -43.68 41.22
N LYS A 4 7.71 -43.37 40.11
CA LYS A 4 9.01 -43.94 39.74
C LYS A 4 10.03 -42.83 39.52
N THR A 5 11.01 -42.81 40.36
CA THR A 5 12.26 -42.07 40.31
C THR A 5 13.20 -42.76 39.32
N ALA A 6 13.88 -41.98 38.47
CA ALA A 6 14.97 -42.44 37.63
C ALA A 6 16.25 -41.65 37.94
N ALA A 7 17.33 -42.39 37.99
CA ALA A 7 18.63 -42.04 38.53
C ALA A 7 19.48 -41.17 37.62
N VAL A 8 20.34 -40.37 38.27
CA VAL A 8 21.42 -39.55 37.71
C VAL A 8 22.69 -40.37 37.62
N THR A 9 23.38 -40.34 36.49
CA THR A 9 24.74 -40.86 36.32
C THR A 9 25.70 -39.72 35.97
N PRO A 10 26.88 -39.63 36.60
CA PRO A 10 27.84 -38.55 36.34
C PRO A 10 28.77 -38.89 35.18
N ALA A 11 29.06 -37.88 34.34
CA ALA A 11 30.01 -37.95 33.24
C ALA A 11 31.41 -37.52 33.69
N ALA A 12 32.38 -38.25 33.19
CA ALA A 12 33.79 -38.10 33.46
C ALA A 12 34.42 -36.87 32.81
N VAL A 13 35.32 -36.24 33.57
CA VAL A 13 36.21 -35.14 33.12
C VAL A 13 37.42 -35.75 32.41
N LEU A 14 37.66 -35.34 31.17
CA LEU A 14 38.94 -35.60 30.49
C LEU A 14 39.69 -34.27 30.36
N ALA A 15 40.87 -34.21 30.98
CA ALA A 15 41.83 -33.12 30.85
C ALA A 15 42.64 -33.30 29.56
N ALA A 16 42.71 -32.28 28.73
CA ALA A 16 43.60 -32.23 27.57
C ALA A 16 44.68 -31.15 27.78
N VAL A 17 45.89 -31.57 27.60
CA VAL A 17 47.15 -30.85 27.82
C VAL A 17 47.34 -29.78 26.73
N LEU A 18 47.70 -28.56 27.13
CA LEU A 18 48.13 -27.46 26.31
C LEU A 18 49.54 -27.67 25.78
N LEU A 19 49.74 -27.74 24.49
CA LEU A 19 50.99 -27.50 23.80
C LEU A 19 51.02 -26.09 23.22
N ALA A 20 51.82 -25.24 23.81
CA ALA A 20 52.07 -23.89 23.31
C ALA A 20 53.01 -23.96 22.10
N GLY A 21 52.41 -23.69 20.91
CA GLY A 21 53.17 -23.45 19.70
C GLY A 21 53.19 -21.97 19.39
N THR A 22 54.37 -21.33 19.49
CA THR A 22 54.61 -19.95 19.06
C THR A 22 54.66 -19.92 17.52
N ALA A 23 53.61 -19.35 16.90
CA ALA A 23 53.64 -19.01 15.49
C ALA A 23 54.08 -17.54 15.33
N PRO A 24 54.87 -17.20 14.29
CA PRO A 24 55.34 -15.84 14.07
C PRO A 24 54.17 -14.97 13.66
N ALA A 25 54.14 -13.74 14.19
CA ALA A 25 53.18 -12.70 13.81
C ALA A 25 53.41 -12.35 12.32
N ALA A 26 52.59 -12.92 11.46
CA ALA A 26 52.43 -12.43 10.10
C ALA A 26 51.67 -11.10 10.18
N ALA A 27 52.33 -10.02 9.72
CA ALA A 27 51.68 -8.72 9.54
C ALA A 27 50.41 -8.87 8.69
N ALA A 28 49.29 -8.73 9.33
CA ALA A 28 48.02 -8.57 8.62
C ALA A 28 48.10 -7.25 7.85
N ALA A 29 48.37 -7.37 6.55
CA ALA A 29 48.20 -6.27 5.63
C ALA A 29 46.73 -5.84 5.76
N GLU A 30 46.53 -4.60 6.24
CA GLU A 30 45.24 -3.91 6.19
C GLU A 30 44.82 -3.79 4.72
N SER A 31 44.22 -4.84 4.19
CA SER A 31 43.37 -4.71 3.02
C SER A 31 42.06 -4.09 3.50
N GLY A 32 42.14 -2.83 3.87
CA GLY A 32 40.99 -1.94 3.94
C GLY A 32 40.42 -1.82 2.54
N ALA A 33 39.81 -2.89 2.04
CA ALA A 33 38.87 -2.79 0.95
C ALA A 33 37.79 -1.81 1.42
N ARG A 34 37.93 -0.55 1.01
CA ARG A 34 36.88 0.44 0.99
C ARG A 34 35.73 -0.21 0.26
N GLU A 35 34.85 -0.82 1.00
CA GLU A 35 33.56 -1.26 0.49
C GLU A 35 32.95 0.01 -0.09
N ALA A 36 33.08 0.17 -1.40
CA ALA A 36 32.49 1.29 -2.12
C ALA A 36 31.02 1.26 -1.69
N ARG A 37 30.60 2.23 -0.88
CA ARG A 37 29.21 2.38 -0.43
C ARG A 37 28.38 2.43 -1.71
N ARG A 38 27.80 1.28 -2.08
CA ARG A 38 26.84 1.24 -3.18
C ARG A 38 25.77 2.23 -2.82
N THR A 39 25.60 3.22 -3.65
CA THR A 39 24.48 4.16 -3.51
C THR A 39 23.20 3.32 -3.40
N PRO A 40 22.38 3.48 -2.36
CA PRO A 40 21.17 2.68 -2.21
C PRO A 40 20.29 2.86 -3.43
N ALA A 41 19.70 1.78 -3.92
CA ALA A 41 18.72 1.87 -5.00
C ALA A 41 17.58 2.81 -4.58
N CYS A 42 17.16 3.68 -5.49
CA CYS A 42 16.03 4.57 -5.21
C CYS A 42 14.77 3.78 -4.93
N PRO A 43 14.00 4.13 -3.88
CA PRO A 43 12.70 3.54 -3.67
C PRO A 43 11.73 3.94 -4.79
N LEU A 44 10.78 3.06 -5.11
CA LEU A 44 9.65 3.44 -5.95
C LEU A 44 8.82 4.52 -5.23
N VAL A 45 8.33 5.48 -5.97
CA VAL A 45 7.50 6.57 -5.42
C VAL A 45 6.04 6.37 -5.83
N PHE A 46 5.17 6.23 -4.84
CA PHE A 46 3.74 6.11 -5.02
C PHE A 46 3.04 7.42 -4.69
N GLY A 47 2.24 7.93 -5.63
CA GLY A 47 1.36 9.04 -5.36
C GLY A 47 0.13 8.58 -4.57
N HIS A 48 -0.13 9.24 -3.44
CA HIS A 48 -1.22 8.90 -2.52
C HIS A 48 -2.56 9.41 -3.04
N GLY A 49 -3.49 8.51 -3.39
CA GLY A 49 -4.88 8.82 -3.75
C GLY A 49 -5.07 9.78 -4.92
N GLY A 50 -4.08 9.94 -5.80
CA GLY A 50 -4.14 10.94 -6.87
C GLY A 50 -4.03 12.40 -6.39
N TYR A 51 -3.47 12.62 -5.25
CA TYR A 51 -3.50 13.83 -4.46
C TYR A 51 -2.65 14.97 -5.03
N PRO A 52 -3.23 16.11 -5.40
CA PRO A 52 -2.44 17.31 -5.59
C PRO A 52 -2.09 17.90 -4.23
N THR A 53 -0.83 18.26 -4.03
CA THR A 53 -0.43 19.05 -2.89
C THR A 53 -1.10 20.41 -2.94
N GLY A 54 -1.92 20.73 -1.96
CA GLY A 54 -2.57 22.02 -1.86
C GLY A 54 -2.88 22.35 -0.41
N PRO A 55 -2.90 23.65 -0.06
CA PRO A 55 -3.19 24.09 1.29
C PRO A 55 -4.65 23.88 1.70
N ASP A 56 -5.55 23.72 0.74
CA ASP A 56 -6.98 23.60 0.97
C ASP A 56 -7.38 22.13 1.11
N ALA A 57 -7.69 21.72 2.35
CA ALA A 57 -8.14 20.38 2.67
C ALA A 57 -9.43 19.99 1.92
N TRP A 58 -10.33 20.96 1.69
CA TRP A 58 -11.58 20.70 0.97
C TRP A 58 -11.36 20.43 -0.52
N ALA A 59 -10.56 21.24 -1.18
CA ALA A 59 -10.18 21.02 -2.58
C ALA A 59 -9.45 19.69 -2.75
N ARG A 60 -8.59 19.36 -1.79
CA ARG A 60 -7.90 18.10 -1.67
C ARG A 60 -8.87 16.92 -1.58
N ASP A 61 -9.86 16.98 -0.70
CA ASP A 61 -10.83 15.91 -0.52
C ASP A 61 -11.68 15.67 -1.78
N GLN A 62 -12.05 16.71 -2.51
CA GLN A 62 -12.79 16.57 -3.76
C GLN A 62 -12.00 15.83 -4.84
N VAL A 63 -10.67 15.95 -4.85
CA VAL A 63 -9.80 15.21 -5.76
C VAL A 63 -9.57 13.78 -5.29
N ARG A 64 -9.37 13.58 -3.98
CA ARG A 64 -9.06 12.29 -3.40
C ARG A 64 -10.26 11.36 -3.33
N GLN A 65 -11.43 11.86 -2.91
CA GLN A 65 -12.59 11.03 -2.63
C GLN A 65 -12.97 10.08 -3.76
N PRO A 66 -13.06 10.52 -5.03
CA PRO A 66 -13.42 9.62 -6.12
C PRO A 66 -12.26 8.76 -6.65
N ASN A 67 -11.04 8.91 -6.18
CA ASN A 67 -9.86 8.20 -6.72
C ASN A 67 -9.86 8.18 -8.26
N HIS A 68 -10.04 9.34 -8.86
CA HIS A 68 -10.34 9.49 -10.28
C HIS A 68 -9.13 9.17 -11.18
N PRO A 69 -9.29 8.53 -12.35
CA PRO A 69 -8.20 8.27 -13.29
C PRO A 69 -7.37 9.49 -13.69
N ARG A 70 -7.95 10.69 -13.74
CA ARG A 70 -7.18 11.92 -13.95
C ARG A 70 -6.15 12.17 -12.84
N GLY A 71 -6.45 11.78 -11.61
CA GLY A 71 -5.46 11.80 -10.52
C GLY A 71 -4.29 10.86 -10.78
N VAL A 72 -4.55 9.71 -11.39
CA VAL A 72 -3.50 8.78 -11.85
C VAL A 72 -2.61 9.46 -12.91
N ASP A 73 -3.21 10.13 -13.88
CA ASP A 73 -2.48 10.89 -14.91
C ASP A 73 -1.61 12.00 -14.31
N ASP A 74 -2.14 12.73 -13.35
CA ASP A 74 -1.41 13.78 -12.62
C ASP A 74 -0.22 13.19 -11.84
N GLN A 75 -0.38 12.04 -11.18
CA GLN A 75 0.73 11.38 -10.47
C GLN A 75 1.80 10.89 -11.45
N LYS A 76 1.42 10.35 -12.60
CA LYS A 76 2.38 10.00 -13.67
C LYS A 76 3.16 11.22 -14.13
N ALA A 77 2.50 12.33 -14.39
CA ALA A 77 3.13 13.58 -14.80
C ALA A 77 4.09 14.15 -13.73
N ARG A 78 3.88 13.83 -12.45
CA ARG A 78 4.75 14.21 -11.33
C ARG A 78 5.91 13.24 -11.11
N GLY A 79 6.02 12.19 -11.92
CA GLY A 79 7.11 11.22 -11.84
C GLY A 79 6.86 10.06 -10.88
N ALA A 80 5.61 9.74 -10.55
CA ALA A 80 5.29 8.54 -9.79
C ALA A 80 5.65 7.26 -10.56
N ASP A 81 6.12 6.24 -9.84
CA ASP A 81 6.25 4.86 -10.35
C ASP A 81 4.99 4.05 -10.14
N GLY A 82 4.18 4.47 -9.19
CA GLY A 82 2.92 3.86 -8.84
C GLY A 82 1.94 4.87 -8.27
N VAL A 83 0.72 4.43 -8.08
CA VAL A 83 -0.34 5.24 -7.50
C VAL A 83 -1.15 4.38 -6.53
N GLU A 84 -1.46 5.00 -5.41
CA GLU A 84 -2.38 4.41 -4.44
C GLU A 84 -3.81 4.81 -4.76
N GLY A 85 -4.75 3.94 -4.39
CA GLY A 85 -6.17 4.20 -4.49
C GLY A 85 -6.98 3.32 -3.56
N ASP A 86 -8.13 3.85 -3.14
CA ASP A 86 -9.01 3.27 -2.16
C ASP A 86 -10.20 2.57 -2.83
N VAL A 87 -10.47 1.34 -2.47
CA VAL A 87 -11.63 0.61 -2.96
C VAL A 87 -12.64 0.36 -1.84
N GLN A 88 -13.89 0.62 -2.15
CA GLN A 88 -15.03 0.23 -1.32
C GLN A 88 -16.01 -0.64 -2.10
N LEU A 89 -16.93 -1.27 -1.37
CA LEU A 89 -18.01 -2.05 -1.95
C LEU A 89 -19.32 -1.29 -1.86
N THR A 90 -20.07 -1.26 -2.95
CA THR A 90 -21.44 -0.82 -2.96
C THR A 90 -22.33 -1.82 -2.21
N ARG A 91 -23.59 -1.45 -1.96
CA ARG A 91 -24.56 -2.22 -1.17
C ARG A 91 -24.52 -3.70 -1.54
N GLU A 92 -24.45 -4.55 -0.52
CA GLU A 92 -24.39 -6.01 -0.61
C GLU A 92 -23.24 -6.55 -1.47
N GLY A 93 -22.20 -5.76 -1.70
CA GLY A 93 -21.04 -6.16 -2.53
C GLY A 93 -21.36 -6.26 -4.02
N THR A 94 -22.29 -5.46 -4.52
CA THR A 94 -22.68 -5.50 -5.94
C THR A 94 -21.66 -4.94 -6.89
N LYS A 95 -20.77 -4.07 -6.41
CA LYS A 95 -19.61 -3.55 -7.18
C LYS A 95 -18.49 -3.06 -6.26
N ALA A 96 -17.25 -3.33 -6.66
CA ALA A 96 -16.07 -2.65 -6.11
C ALA A 96 -15.87 -1.33 -6.86
N VAL A 97 -15.87 -0.22 -6.13
CA VAL A 97 -15.74 1.14 -6.66
C VAL A 97 -14.59 1.88 -5.99
N MET A 98 -13.98 2.78 -6.73
CA MET A 98 -12.89 3.61 -6.22
C MET A 98 -13.48 4.81 -5.48
N TRP A 99 -13.31 4.82 -4.16
CA TRP A 99 -13.81 5.90 -3.32
C TRP A 99 -13.12 5.92 -1.95
N HIS A 100 -12.57 7.05 -1.55
CA HIS A 100 -11.82 7.18 -0.29
C HIS A 100 -12.73 7.26 0.95
N ASN A 101 -13.66 8.22 0.99
CA ASN A 101 -14.45 8.48 2.18
C ASN A 101 -15.61 7.47 2.34
N THR A 102 -16.05 7.24 3.57
CA THR A 102 -17.19 6.37 3.86
C THR A 102 -18.44 6.74 3.07
N SER A 103 -18.69 8.05 2.90
CA SER A 103 -19.87 8.56 2.17
C SER A 103 -19.47 9.34 0.92
N THR A 104 -20.42 9.54 0.03
CA THR A 104 -20.26 10.40 -1.15
C THR A 104 -20.16 11.88 -0.80
N HIS A 105 -20.43 12.28 0.43
CA HIS A 105 -20.54 13.69 0.87
C HIS A 105 -21.38 14.59 -0.06
N GLY A 106 -22.33 14.00 -0.76
CA GLY A 106 -23.13 14.70 -1.76
C GLY A 106 -22.40 15.04 -3.07
N LEU A 107 -21.16 14.55 -3.29
CA LEU A 107 -20.44 14.78 -4.55
C LEU A 107 -21.11 14.14 -5.78
N THR A 108 -22.10 13.28 -5.57
CA THR A 108 -22.85 12.61 -6.64
C THR A 108 -24.33 12.99 -6.62
N GLY A 109 -24.67 14.10 -5.96
CA GLY A 109 -26.07 14.50 -5.71
C GLY A 109 -26.81 13.62 -4.69
N VAL A 110 -26.13 12.60 -4.12
CA VAL A 110 -26.66 11.71 -3.08
C VAL A 110 -25.68 11.68 -1.92
N LYS A 111 -26.16 11.98 -0.72
CA LYS A 111 -25.35 11.92 0.51
C LYS A 111 -25.67 10.63 1.26
N LYS A 112 -24.96 9.55 0.92
CA LYS A 112 -25.08 8.22 1.55
C LYS A 112 -23.71 7.58 1.67
N ASN A 113 -23.56 6.59 2.53
CA ASN A 113 -22.38 5.75 2.55
C ASN A 113 -22.33 4.92 1.27
N ILE A 114 -21.14 4.65 0.79
CA ILE A 114 -20.90 3.82 -0.41
C ILE A 114 -21.58 2.44 -0.22
N THR A 115 -21.45 1.87 0.97
CA THR A 115 -22.02 0.57 1.34
C THR A 115 -23.55 0.53 1.35
N ASP A 116 -24.22 1.68 1.33
CA ASP A 116 -25.67 1.80 1.34
C ASP A 116 -26.27 2.10 -0.05
N ILE A 117 -25.42 2.33 -1.06
CA ILE A 117 -25.84 2.66 -2.41
C ILE A 117 -25.69 1.43 -3.31
N TRP A 118 -26.72 1.12 -4.11
CA TRP A 118 -26.64 0.11 -5.15
C TRP A 118 -25.72 0.57 -6.31
N TRP A 119 -25.09 -0.39 -6.97
CA TRP A 119 -24.37 -0.04 -8.20
C TRP A 119 -25.30 0.30 -9.34
N THR A 120 -26.31 -0.51 -9.58
CA THR A 120 -27.22 -0.38 -10.75
C THR A 120 -28.69 -0.32 -10.42
N ALA A 121 -29.10 -0.75 -9.22
CA ALA A 121 -30.50 -0.82 -8.84
C ALA A 121 -30.97 0.47 -8.16
N GLY A 122 -32.23 0.81 -8.36
CA GLY A 122 -32.87 1.98 -7.74
C GLY A 122 -32.49 3.32 -8.37
N GLY A 123 -33.25 4.37 -8.04
CA GLY A 123 -33.02 5.73 -8.55
C GLY A 123 -31.73 6.40 -8.05
N ASP A 124 -31.16 5.90 -6.95
CA ASP A 124 -29.92 6.42 -6.35
C ASP A 124 -28.70 5.59 -6.71
N ASN A 125 -28.77 4.77 -7.77
CA ASN A 125 -27.66 3.91 -8.14
C ASN A 125 -26.40 4.72 -8.50
N LEU A 126 -25.23 4.20 -8.07
CA LEU A 126 -23.98 4.94 -8.17
C LEU A 126 -23.41 4.96 -9.61
N ARG A 127 -23.70 3.96 -10.43
CA ARG A 127 -23.20 3.86 -11.82
C ARG A 127 -23.64 5.05 -12.69
N ASP A 128 -24.88 5.48 -12.51
CA ASP A 128 -25.48 6.50 -13.36
C ASP A 128 -25.26 7.92 -12.80
N ARG A 129 -24.69 8.01 -11.59
CA ARG A 129 -24.38 9.30 -10.98
C ARG A 129 -23.15 9.95 -11.58
N ARG A 130 -23.12 11.27 -11.50
CA ARG A 130 -21.98 12.09 -11.89
C ARG A 130 -21.52 12.90 -10.69
N ILE A 131 -20.22 13.15 -10.64
CA ILE A 131 -19.63 14.08 -9.68
C ILE A 131 -20.17 15.46 -10.03
N ASP A 132 -20.77 16.14 -9.08
CA ASP A 132 -21.54 17.38 -9.30
C ASP A 132 -20.70 18.64 -9.10
N ARG A 133 -19.52 18.55 -8.48
CA ARG A 133 -18.62 19.67 -8.20
C ARG A 133 -17.17 19.24 -8.13
N GLY A 134 -16.28 20.22 -7.97
CA GLY A 134 -14.83 20.01 -7.90
C GLY A 134 -14.19 19.70 -9.25
N PRO A 135 -12.92 19.28 -9.26
CA PRO A 135 -12.13 19.13 -10.48
C PRO A 135 -12.63 18.01 -11.41
N TYR A 136 -13.44 17.08 -10.89
CA TYR A 136 -13.99 15.95 -11.65
C TYR A 136 -15.49 16.09 -11.96
N LYS A 137 -16.03 17.31 -11.86
CA LYS A 137 -17.44 17.58 -12.18
C LYS A 137 -17.82 17.00 -13.55
N GLY A 138 -18.97 16.34 -13.60
CA GLY A 138 -19.50 15.68 -14.79
C GLY A 138 -18.94 14.27 -15.05
N GLN A 139 -17.89 13.85 -14.34
CA GLN A 139 -17.31 12.51 -14.47
C GLN A 139 -18.11 11.49 -13.66
N GLY A 140 -18.06 10.21 -14.08
CA GLY A 140 -18.67 9.12 -13.35
C GLY A 140 -17.81 8.63 -12.17
N VAL A 141 -18.40 7.74 -11.39
CA VAL A 141 -17.68 6.94 -10.38
C VAL A 141 -17.04 5.74 -11.08
N TYR A 142 -15.78 5.48 -10.78
CA TYR A 142 -15.03 4.40 -11.42
C TYR A 142 -15.11 3.11 -10.59
N SER A 143 -15.30 1.99 -11.29
CA SER A 143 -15.11 0.67 -10.70
C SER A 143 -13.61 0.35 -10.52
N LEU A 144 -13.30 -0.57 -9.60
CA LEU A 144 -11.94 -1.08 -9.42
C LEU A 144 -11.32 -1.57 -10.73
N ARG A 145 -12.10 -2.30 -11.55
CA ARG A 145 -11.65 -2.79 -12.85
C ARG A 145 -11.20 -1.67 -13.78
N GLN A 146 -12.02 -0.64 -13.94
CA GLN A 146 -11.70 0.49 -14.80
C GLN A 146 -10.47 1.26 -14.31
N TRP A 147 -10.33 1.42 -12.97
CA TRP A 147 -9.18 2.09 -12.39
C TRP A 147 -7.89 1.31 -12.62
N LEU A 148 -7.89 -0.01 -12.35
CA LEU A 148 -6.72 -0.87 -12.59
C LEU A 148 -6.30 -0.85 -14.06
N ASP A 149 -7.25 -0.89 -15.00
CA ASP A 149 -6.95 -0.81 -16.43
C ASP A 149 -6.30 0.53 -16.79
N HIS A 150 -6.78 1.62 -16.19
CA HIS A 150 -6.19 2.94 -16.39
C HIS A 150 -4.77 3.02 -15.82
N VAL A 151 -4.55 2.59 -14.57
CA VAL A 151 -3.22 2.54 -13.95
C VAL A 151 -2.23 1.73 -14.81
N ARG A 152 -2.68 0.56 -15.31
CA ARG A 152 -1.88 -0.27 -16.21
C ARG A 152 -1.54 0.45 -17.51
N SER A 153 -2.50 1.14 -18.12
CA SER A 153 -2.29 1.89 -19.37
C SER A 153 -1.23 3.01 -19.24
N ARG A 154 -1.00 3.47 -18.01
CA ARG A 154 0.04 4.48 -17.69
C ARG A 154 1.38 3.84 -17.30
N GLY A 155 1.48 2.52 -17.29
CA GLY A 155 2.69 1.80 -16.87
C GLY A 155 3.02 2.00 -15.39
N LEU A 156 2.01 2.25 -14.56
CA LEU A 156 2.18 2.47 -13.12
C LEU A 156 1.89 1.19 -12.33
N VAL A 157 2.57 1.05 -11.19
CA VAL A 157 2.24 0.06 -10.18
C VAL A 157 0.97 0.51 -9.45
N ALA A 158 0.04 -0.41 -9.22
CA ALA A 158 -1.15 -0.14 -8.41
C ALA A 158 -0.88 -0.50 -6.95
N LEU A 159 -1.15 0.40 -6.02
CA LEU A 159 -1.22 0.16 -4.58
C LEU A 159 -2.68 0.35 -4.15
N LEU A 160 -3.35 -0.72 -3.77
CA LEU A 160 -4.79 -0.71 -3.51
C LEU A 160 -5.07 -0.89 -2.02
N GLU A 161 -5.73 0.08 -1.40
CA GLU A 161 -6.33 -0.06 -0.08
C GLU A 161 -7.76 -0.60 -0.20
N VAL A 162 -8.02 -1.76 0.43
CA VAL A 162 -9.38 -2.21 0.66
C VAL A 162 -9.87 -1.59 1.96
N LYS A 163 -10.82 -0.66 1.85
CA LYS A 163 -11.26 0.17 2.99
C LYS A 163 -11.93 -0.64 4.08
N PRO A 164 -11.67 -0.29 5.38
CA PRO A 164 -12.30 -0.94 6.53
C PRO A 164 -13.83 -0.97 6.48
N GLU A 165 -14.45 0.03 5.88
CA GLU A 165 -15.89 0.16 5.71
C GLU A 165 -16.52 -1.01 4.94
N THR A 166 -15.72 -1.73 4.14
CA THR A 166 -16.22 -2.90 3.39
C THR A 166 -16.38 -4.16 4.25
N LYS A 167 -15.79 -4.19 5.44
CA LYS A 167 -15.76 -5.38 6.31
C LYS A 167 -17.14 -5.98 6.58
N PRO A 168 -18.19 -5.21 6.93
CA PRO A 168 -19.51 -5.78 7.19
C PRO A 168 -20.09 -6.54 6.00
N ILE A 169 -19.76 -6.12 4.77
CA ILE A 169 -20.18 -6.79 3.54
C ILE A 169 -19.31 -8.03 3.26
N LEU A 170 -17.99 -7.89 3.39
CA LEU A 170 -17.03 -8.97 3.13
C LEU A 170 -17.17 -10.14 4.10
N SER A 171 -17.60 -9.89 5.34
CA SER A 171 -17.78 -10.90 6.38
C SER A 171 -19.21 -11.47 6.44
N ASN A 172 -20.19 -10.88 5.74
CA ASN A 172 -21.56 -11.35 5.76
C ASN A 172 -21.75 -12.57 4.86
N PRO A 173 -22.15 -13.75 5.39
CA PRO A 173 -22.29 -14.97 4.58
C PRO A 173 -23.22 -14.82 3.35
N ALA A 174 -24.23 -13.95 3.43
CA ALA A 174 -25.16 -13.71 2.33
C ALA A 174 -24.51 -12.97 1.12
N TYR A 175 -23.46 -12.20 1.39
CA TYR A 175 -22.84 -11.32 0.38
C TYR A 175 -21.39 -11.63 0.10
N ALA A 176 -20.70 -12.28 1.03
CA ALA A 176 -19.24 -12.45 1.03
C ALA A 176 -18.70 -13.03 -0.29
N ALA A 177 -19.34 -14.07 -0.84
CA ALA A 177 -18.89 -14.70 -2.08
C ALA A 177 -18.89 -13.70 -3.26
N ARG A 178 -19.96 -12.94 -3.41
CA ARG A 178 -20.10 -11.91 -4.44
C ARG A 178 -19.14 -10.74 -4.18
N ALA A 179 -19.09 -10.27 -2.95
CA ALA A 179 -18.26 -9.14 -2.54
C ALA A 179 -16.77 -9.42 -2.80
N TRP A 180 -16.29 -10.58 -2.38
CA TRP A 180 -14.92 -10.99 -2.66
C TRP A 180 -14.65 -11.19 -4.16
N LYS A 181 -15.61 -11.65 -4.94
CA LYS A 181 -15.46 -11.75 -6.40
C LYS A 181 -15.26 -10.38 -7.04
N GLU A 182 -15.94 -9.33 -6.55
CA GLU A 182 -15.79 -7.97 -7.06
C GLU A 182 -14.40 -7.37 -6.76
N ILE A 183 -13.77 -7.74 -5.65
CA ILE A 183 -12.39 -7.33 -5.32
C ILE A 183 -11.37 -8.27 -5.98
N SER A 184 -11.48 -9.57 -5.73
CA SER A 184 -10.49 -10.56 -6.14
C SER A 184 -10.45 -10.77 -7.65
N GLY A 185 -11.59 -10.75 -8.33
CA GLY A 185 -11.67 -10.97 -9.78
C GLY A 185 -10.78 -10.02 -10.58
N PRO A 186 -10.92 -8.68 -10.42
CA PRO A 186 -10.06 -7.72 -11.11
C PRO A 186 -8.56 -7.89 -10.81
N LEU A 187 -8.21 -8.28 -9.58
CA LEU A 187 -6.81 -8.50 -9.17
C LEU A 187 -6.23 -9.73 -9.86
N LEU A 188 -6.92 -10.87 -9.79
CA LEU A 188 -6.47 -12.13 -10.37
C LEU A 188 -6.34 -12.06 -11.90
N GLU A 189 -7.27 -11.38 -12.57
CA GLU A 189 -7.23 -11.22 -14.03
C GLU A 189 -6.01 -10.41 -14.50
N ARG A 190 -5.43 -9.58 -13.64
CA ARG A 190 -4.36 -8.65 -14.00
C ARG A 190 -3.00 -8.97 -13.40
N GLN A 191 -2.93 -9.83 -12.39
CA GLN A 191 -1.69 -10.09 -11.64
C GLN A 191 -0.52 -10.58 -12.53
N ALA A 192 -0.80 -11.23 -13.66
CA ALA A 192 0.24 -11.68 -14.59
C ALA A 192 0.80 -10.56 -15.48
N SER A 193 0.05 -9.47 -15.67
CA SER A 193 0.37 -8.37 -16.60
C SER A 193 0.52 -7.00 -15.94
N GLN A 194 0.25 -6.92 -14.64
CA GLN A 194 0.30 -5.67 -13.89
C GLN A 194 0.84 -5.94 -12.47
N ARG A 195 1.79 -5.15 -12.03
CA ARG A 195 2.21 -5.20 -10.63
C ARG A 195 1.14 -4.50 -9.78
N ILE A 196 0.55 -5.27 -8.87
CA ILE A 196 -0.49 -4.80 -7.96
C ILE A 196 -0.06 -5.18 -6.53
N LEU A 197 -0.08 -4.21 -5.65
CA LEU A 197 0.06 -4.37 -4.20
C LEU A 197 -1.30 -4.10 -3.60
N VAL A 198 -1.71 -4.91 -2.63
CA VAL A 198 -3.01 -4.75 -1.97
C VAL A 198 -2.85 -4.84 -0.46
N TYR A 199 -3.56 -3.98 0.25
CA TYR A 199 -3.55 -3.94 1.71
C TYR A 199 -4.90 -3.46 2.26
N SER A 200 -5.06 -3.55 3.56
CA SER A 200 -6.13 -2.92 4.31
C SER A 200 -5.63 -2.49 5.68
N GLN A 201 -6.18 -1.42 6.22
CA GLN A 201 -5.95 -1.02 7.61
C GLN A 201 -6.79 -1.83 8.61
N ASP A 202 -7.83 -2.56 8.15
CA ASP A 202 -8.56 -3.51 8.99
C ASP A 202 -7.80 -4.84 9.07
N PRO A 203 -7.43 -5.33 10.27
CA PRO A 203 -6.62 -6.54 10.43
C PRO A 203 -7.29 -7.80 9.87
N TRP A 204 -8.63 -7.89 9.96
CA TRP A 204 -9.35 -9.05 9.44
C TRP A 204 -9.34 -9.05 7.90
N ILE A 205 -9.60 -7.89 7.26
CA ILE A 205 -9.51 -7.77 5.80
C ILE A 205 -8.07 -8.08 5.34
N GLN A 206 -7.08 -7.54 6.04
CA GLN A 206 -5.67 -7.80 5.73
C GLN A 206 -5.34 -9.30 5.78
N ALA A 207 -5.80 -10.01 6.80
CA ALA A 207 -5.61 -11.45 6.92
C ALA A 207 -6.32 -12.22 5.79
N GLU A 208 -7.56 -11.85 5.45
CA GLU A 208 -8.31 -12.45 4.35
C GLU A 208 -7.65 -12.20 2.98
N LEU A 209 -7.12 -10.99 2.74
CA LEU A 209 -6.34 -10.69 1.55
C LEU A 209 -5.09 -11.58 1.46
N GLY A 210 -4.36 -11.75 2.57
CA GLY A 210 -3.20 -12.64 2.65
C GLY A 210 -3.55 -14.09 2.30
N ARG A 211 -4.66 -14.58 2.83
CA ARG A 211 -5.15 -15.93 2.56
C ARG A 211 -5.60 -16.14 1.09
N ARG A 212 -6.26 -15.13 0.52
CA ARG A 212 -6.82 -15.19 -0.85
C ARG A 212 -5.80 -14.86 -1.94
N HIS A 213 -4.85 -13.99 -1.65
CA HIS A 213 -3.90 -13.44 -2.61
C HIS A 213 -2.45 -13.46 -2.09
N PRO A 214 -1.92 -14.62 -1.69
CA PRO A 214 -0.58 -14.69 -1.08
C PRO A 214 0.52 -14.19 -2.02
N ALA A 215 0.30 -14.22 -3.33
CA ALA A 215 1.24 -13.73 -4.33
C ALA A 215 1.26 -12.19 -4.45
N LEU A 216 0.17 -11.50 -4.03
CA LEU A 216 0.05 -10.04 -4.11
C LEU A 216 0.43 -9.34 -2.82
N LEU A 217 0.39 -10.06 -1.70
CA LEU A 217 0.74 -9.51 -0.39
C LEU A 217 2.19 -9.84 -0.06
N LYS A 218 2.98 -8.80 0.20
CA LYS A 218 4.38 -8.93 0.59
C LYS A 218 4.67 -7.99 1.75
N GLY A 219 5.46 -8.50 2.71
CA GLY A 219 5.89 -7.74 3.88
C GLY A 219 4.97 -7.83 5.09
N SER A 220 5.30 -7.07 6.11
CA SER A 220 4.60 -7.08 7.40
C SER A 220 3.23 -6.42 7.29
N ALA A 221 2.22 -7.08 7.84
CA ALA A 221 0.85 -6.58 7.95
C ALA A 221 0.71 -5.29 8.78
N ALA A 222 1.77 -4.83 9.43
CA ALA A 222 1.69 -3.74 10.40
C ALA A 222 1.29 -2.39 9.76
N ARG A 223 1.63 -2.15 8.47
CA ARG A 223 1.21 -0.93 7.77
C ARG A 223 1.17 -1.06 6.25
N TRP A 224 2.16 -1.69 5.61
CA TRP A 224 2.35 -1.57 4.17
C TRP A 224 2.81 -2.89 3.58
N THR A 225 2.37 -3.18 2.38
CA THR A 225 2.79 -4.34 1.61
C THR A 225 4.13 -4.06 0.92
N ASP A 226 4.94 -5.08 0.73
CA ASP A 226 6.18 -5.05 -0.07
C ASP A 226 7.17 -3.92 0.31
N GLY A 227 7.22 -3.58 1.61
CA GLY A 227 8.17 -2.57 2.10
C GLY A 227 7.84 -1.14 1.72
N VAL A 228 6.56 -0.85 1.42
CA VAL A 228 6.12 0.53 1.20
C VAL A 228 6.12 1.28 2.54
N ALA A 229 6.88 2.35 2.62
CA ALA A 229 6.83 3.29 3.72
C ALA A 229 5.85 4.41 3.41
N TRP A 230 5.12 4.85 4.41
CA TRP A 230 4.27 6.03 4.28
C TRP A 230 5.03 7.25 4.75
N GLU A 231 5.12 8.19 3.85
CA GLU A 231 5.52 9.52 4.16
C GLU A 231 4.27 10.41 4.05
N GLU A 232 3.53 10.56 5.15
CA GLU A 232 2.45 11.52 5.27
C GLU A 232 2.82 12.59 6.29
N PRO A 233 3.49 13.65 5.86
CA PRO A 233 3.80 14.76 6.73
C PRO A 233 2.54 15.54 7.08
N PRO A 234 2.46 16.11 8.27
CA PRO A 234 1.52 17.19 8.51
C PRO A 234 1.79 18.31 7.47
N PRO A 235 0.76 19.08 7.08
CA PRO A 235 0.90 20.18 6.11
C PRO A 235 2.05 21.14 6.41
N SER A 236 2.45 21.24 7.68
CA SER A 236 3.55 22.08 8.17
C SER A 236 4.95 21.66 7.73
N TRP A 237 5.15 20.47 7.17
CA TRP A 237 6.48 20.04 6.79
C TRP A 237 6.71 19.78 5.29
N LYS A 238 5.91 20.41 4.46
CA LYS A 238 6.25 20.55 3.05
C LYS A 238 7.71 21.06 2.93
N GLY A 239 8.57 20.16 2.40
CA GLY A 239 10.02 20.44 2.34
C GLY A 239 10.82 20.06 3.59
N ASN A 240 10.25 19.37 4.57
CA ASN A 240 11.04 18.83 5.69
C ASN A 240 11.87 17.63 5.24
N THR A 241 13.03 17.91 4.69
CA THR A 241 13.94 16.89 4.16
C THR A 241 14.54 15.97 5.22
N ALA A 242 14.50 16.35 6.50
CA ALA A 242 14.97 15.48 7.60
C ALA A 242 14.12 14.22 7.73
N GLN A 243 12.80 14.34 7.58
CA GLN A 243 11.91 13.19 7.59
C GLN A 243 12.11 12.32 6.35
N TRP A 244 12.24 12.92 5.18
CA TRP A 244 12.53 12.18 3.95
C TRP A 244 13.88 11.46 4.05
N GLN A 245 14.88 12.08 4.67
CA GLN A 245 16.16 11.44 4.93
C GLN A 245 16.02 10.24 5.89
N ALA A 246 15.20 10.36 6.93
CA ALA A 246 14.94 9.28 7.87
C ALA A 246 14.23 8.09 7.18
N VAL A 247 13.23 8.38 6.35
CA VAL A 247 12.52 7.37 5.55
C VAL A 247 13.48 6.68 4.57
N LEU A 248 14.29 7.44 3.83
CA LEU A 248 15.27 6.87 2.90
C LEU A 248 16.32 6.04 3.63
N GLY A 249 16.79 6.50 4.79
CA GLY A 249 17.76 5.80 5.63
C GLY A 249 17.24 4.46 6.18
N ALA A 250 15.93 4.29 6.30
CA ALA A 250 15.30 3.03 6.67
C ALA A 250 15.31 1.99 5.53
N GLY A 251 15.71 2.39 4.31
CA GLY A 251 15.85 1.49 3.16
C GLY A 251 14.56 0.89 2.62
N PRO A 252 13.44 1.63 2.52
CA PRO A 252 12.20 1.08 1.99
C PRO A 252 12.33 0.77 0.51
N ARG A 253 11.64 -0.26 0.03
CA ARG A 253 11.54 -0.54 -1.40
C ARG A 253 10.67 0.48 -2.13
N SER A 254 9.74 1.07 -1.42
CA SER A 254 8.78 2.03 -1.97
C SER A 254 8.41 3.05 -0.90
N VAL A 255 8.05 4.25 -1.33
CA VAL A 255 7.56 5.32 -0.47
C VAL A 255 6.26 5.86 -1.06
N MET A 256 5.21 5.91 -0.27
CA MET A 256 3.98 6.58 -0.61
C MET A 256 4.01 8.01 -0.05
N THR A 257 3.67 8.99 -0.87
CA THR A 257 3.78 10.40 -0.50
C THR A 257 2.66 11.26 -1.08
N ASN A 258 2.30 12.31 -0.34
CA ASN A 258 1.44 13.38 -0.84
C ASN A 258 2.22 14.39 -1.72
N TYR A 259 3.56 14.29 -1.77
CA TYR A 259 4.46 15.26 -2.39
C TYR A 259 5.31 14.62 -3.50
N THR A 260 4.69 13.88 -4.40
CA THR A 260 5.38 13.08 -5.43
C THR A 260 6.43 13.86 -6.20
N LYS A 261 6.08 15.05 -6.70
CA LYS A 261 6.99 15.88 -7.49
C LYS A 261 8.19 16.35 -6.66
N GLU A 262 7.92 16.85 -5.47
CA GLU A 262 8.94 17.39 -4.55
C GLU A 262 9.84 16.27 -4.02
N TYR A 263 9.26 15.12 -3.66
CA TYR A 263 10.00 13.96 -3.19
C TYR A 263 10.91 13.40 -4.30
N ARG A 264 10.43 13.32 -5.53
CA ARG A 264 11.25 12.91 -6.69
C ARG A 264 12.42 13.87 -6.92
N ALA A 265 12.17 15.16 -6.89
CA ALA A 265 13.22 16.16 -7.04
C ALA A 265 14.26 16.05 -5.91
N TRP A 266 13.81 15.78 -4.68
CA TRP A 266 14.70 15.58 -3.55
C TRP A 266 15.50 14.29 -3.63
N LEU A 267 14.94 13.19 -4.14
CA LEU A 267 15.65 11.91 -4.33
C LEU A 267 16.77 12.02 -5.39
N ALA A 268 16.63 12.91 -6.35
CA ALA A 268 17.61 13.09 -7.40
C ALA A 268 19.01 13.38 -6.83
N GLY A 269 19.98 12.53 -7.15
CA GLY A 269 21.36 12.63 -6.63
C GLY A 269 21.57 12.04 -5.22
N ARG A 270 20.59 11.41 -4.60
CA ARG A 270 20.71 10.75 -3.29
C ARG A 270 20.70 9.24 -3.35
N CYS A 271 20.17 8.71 -4.40
CA CYS A 271 20.13 7.28 -4.71
C CYS A 271 20.27 7.09 -6.23
N GLY A 272 20.70 5.93 -6.68
CA GLY A 272 20.92 5.65 -8.11
C GLY A 272 21.18 4.18 -8.37
#